data_e2a3976b696aedf9b17f54564639c559
#
_entry.id   e2a3976b696aedf9b17f54564639c559
#
_cell.length_a   1.000
_cell.length_b   1.000
_cell.length_c   1.000
_cell.angle_alpha   90.00
_cell.angle_beta   90.00
_cell.angle_gamma   90.00
#
_symmetry.space_group_name_H-M   'P 1'
#
loop_
_entity.id
_entity.type
_entity.pdbx_description
1 polymer ?
#
loop_
_entity_poly.entity_id
_entity_poly.type
_entity_poly.pdbx_seq_one_letter_code
_entity_poly.pdbx_strand_id
1 'polypeptide(L)'
;MDAMDAKTAVSIIIPFYNGIDWLEMIFVAFGKQTFKDFEVIVADDGSREDVVARLEELMARQPFPVTHLWQEDCGFRKNRMLNKAVVQSRAEYLIFLDGDCIPHRKFVEEHCKARREGFVVAGRRVDLPAALSEGMSVGKVASPGFERKLVWPLLY
;
A
#
# COMPACT_ATOMS: atom_id res chain seq x y z
N MET A 1 9.20 28.67 0.23
CA MET A 1 7.82 28.37 0.71
C MET A 1 7.66 26.88 0.46
N ASP A 2 7.94 26.12 1.54
CA ASP A 2 8.20 24.68 1.44
C ASP A 2 6.91 23.90 1.12
N ALA A 3 7.01 23.04 0.11
CA ALA A 3 5.93 22.12 -0.33
C ALA A 3 5.62 21.00 0.72
N MET A 4 6.13 21.13 1.95
CA MET A 4 6.02 20.11 3.00
C MET A 4 4.80 20.24 3.91
N ASP A 5 3.99 21.28 3.79
CA ASP A 5 2.88 21.58 4.74
C ASP A 5 1.46 21.33 4.18
N ALA A 6 1.33 20.75 3.01
CA ALA A 6 -0.01 20.36 2.53
C ALA A 6 -0.51 19.14 3.33
N LYS A 7 -1.48 19.37 4.23
CA LYS A 7 -2.17 18.32 5.00
C LYS A 7 -2.87 17.38 4.01
N THR A 8 -2.40 16.13 3.94
CA THR A 8 -3.05 15.09 3.13
C THR A 8 -4.23 14.48 3.87
N ALA A 9 -5.24 13.99 3.16
CA ALA A 9 -6.45 13.46 3.80
C ALA A 9 -6.25 12.08 4.44
N VAL A 10 -5.36 11.26 3.85
CA VAL A 10 -5.12 9.87 4.26
C VAL A 10 -3.64 9.52 4.17
N SER A 11 -3.07 8.92 5.22
CA SER A 11 -1.76 8.27 5.15
C SER A 11 -1.95 6.74 5.15
N ILE A 12 -1.42 6.07 4.12
CA ILE A 12 -1.49 4.62 3.96
C ILE A 12 -0.14 4.04 4.37
N ILE A 13 -0.13 3.20 5.39
CA ILE A 13 1.08 2.60 5.96
C ILE A 13 1.16 1.14 5.51
N ILE A 14 2.28 0.80 4.84
CA ILE A 14 2.54 -0.55 4.32
C ILE A 14 3.79 -1.10 5.01
N PRO A 15 3.67 -2.13 5.85
CA PRO A 15 4.83 -2.85 6.34
C PRO A 15 5.53 -3.56 5.18
N PHE A 16 6.84 -3.48 5.14
CA PHE A 16 7.65 -3.99 4.04
C PHE A 16 8.90 -4.73 4.53
N TYR A 17 9.23 -5.81 3.86
CA TYR A 17 10.49 -6.52 3.99
C TYR A 17 10.74 -7.38 2.75
N ASN A 18 11.69 -6.99 1.89
CA ASN A 18 12.14 -7.70 0.68
C ASN A 18 11.08 -8.05 -0.39
N GLY A 19 9.80 -7.76 -0.18
CA GLY A 19 8.68 -8.16 -1.05
C GLY A 19 8.42 -7.19 -2.22
N ILE A 20 9.43 -6.78 -2.97
CA ILE A 20 9.36 -5.70 -3.94
C ILE A 20 8.37 -5.96 -5.09
N ASP A 21 8.20 -7.20 -5.54
CA ASP A 21 7.28 -7.52 -6.64
C ASP A 21 5.81 -7.35 -6.22
N TRP A 22 5.47 -7.66 -4.97
CA TRP A 22 4.16 -7.39 -4.40
C TRP A 22 3.91 -5.89 -4.24
N LEU A 23 4.91 -5.17 -3.74
CA LEU A 23 4.80 -3.72 -3.56
C LEU A 23 4.62 -2.99 -4.89
N GLU A 24 5.29 -3.43 -5.95
CA GLU A 24 5.11 -2.89 -7.30
C GLU A 24 3.66 -3.07 -7.80
N MET A 25 3.05 -4.24 -7.58
CA MET A 25 1.64 -4.47 -7.89
C MET A 25 0.70 -3.59 -7.06
N ILE A 26 1.01 -3.40 -5.77
CA ILE A 26 0.27 -2.51 -4.87
C ILE A 26 0.34 -1.06 -5.35
N PHE A 27 1.51 -0.58 -5.76
CA PHE A 27 1.68 0.78 -6.31
C PHE A 27 0.88 0.99 -7.59
N VAL A 28 0.85 0.00 -8.48
CA VAL A 28 -0.02 0.05 -9.67
C VAL A 28 -1.49 0.16 -9.29
N ALA A 29 -1.94 -0.56 -8.27
CA ALA A 29 -3.31 -0.48 -7.78
C ALA A 29 -3.62 0.87 -7.11
N PHE A 30 -2.64 1.48 -6.41
CA PHE A 30 -2.78 2.84 -5.86
C PHE A 30 -2.83 3.91 -6.95
N GLY A 31 -2.11 3.78 -8.03
CA GLY A 31 -2.24 4.66 -9.20
C GLY A 31 -3.66 4.72 -9.77
N LYS A 32 -4.44 3.64 -9.58
CA LYS A 32 -5.84 3.51 -10.05
C LYS A 32 -6.91 3.95 -9.04
N GLN A 33 -6.54 4.36 -7.82
CA GLN A 33 -7.52 4.78 -6.83
C GLN A 33 -8.40 5.92 -7.34
N THR A 34 -9.71 5.85 -7.02
CA THR A 34 -10.67 6.91 -7.34
C THR A 34 -10.48 8.15 -6.48
N PHE A 35 -10.06 7.97 -5.23
CA PHE A 35 -9.67 9.04 -4.32
C PHE A 35 -8.18 9.33 -4.46
N LYS A 36 -7.76 10.59 -4.57
CA LYS A 36 -6.37 10.97 -4.92
C LYS A 36 -5.61 11.69 -3.81
N ASP A 37 -6.27 12.19 -2.79
CA ASP A 37 -5.63 12.93 -1.70
C ASP A 37 -5.15 11.98 -0.61
N PHE A 38 -4.10 11.23 -0.93
CA PHE A 38 -3.43 10.31 0.00
C PHE A 38 -1.91 10.30 -0.22
N GLU A 39 -1.19 9.87 0.79
CA GLU A 39 0.22 9.49 0.71
C GLU A 39 0.41 8.02 1.09
N VAL A 40 1.53 7.44 0.66
CA VAL A 40 1.94 6.09 1.04
C VAL A 40 3.22 6.17 1.85
N ILE A 41 3.28 5.45 2.97
CA ILE A 41 4.48 5.31 3.81
C ILE A 41 4.87 3.83 3.80
N VAL A 42 6.02 3.52 3.21
CA VAL A 42 6.60 2.18 3.21
C VAL A 42 7.44 2.03 4.48
N ALA A 43 6.96 1.18 5.39
CA ALA A 43 7.58 0.92 6.70
C ALA A 43 8.48 -0.34 6.60
N ASP A 44 9.73 -0.15 6.18
CA ASP A 44 10.68 -1.19 5.82
C ASP A 44 11.48 -1.69 7.03
N ASP A 45 11.32 -2.96 7.36
CA ASP A 45 11.95 -3.64 8.51
C ASP A 45 13.32 -4.25 8.18
N GLY A 46 14.09 -3.59 7.30
CA GLY A 46 15.48 -3.95 7.02
C GLY A 46 15.68 -4.72 5.72
N SER A 47 15.00 -4.32 4.64
CA SER A 47 15.25 -4.90 3.32
C SER A 47 16.68 -4.70 2.85
N ARG A 48 17.15 -5.62 1.99
CA ARG A 48 18.49 -5.60 1.39
C ARG A 48 18.68 -4.38 0.47
N GLU A 49 19.93 -3.98 0.29
CA GLU A 49 20.32 -2.80 -0.50
C GLU A 49 19.80 -2.87 -1.96
N ASP A 50 19.85 -4.06 -2.59
CA ASP A 50 19.35 -4.24 -3.96
C ASP A 50 17.83 -4.03 -4.06
N VAL A 51 17.09 -4.40 -3.02
CA VAL A 51 15.64 -4.19 -2.91
C VAL A 51 15.33 -2.72 -2.65
N VAL A 52 16.08 -2.07 -1.78
CA VAL A 52 15.94 -0.65 -1.48
C VAL A 52 16.19 0.21 -2.73
N ALA A 53 17.26 -0.07 -3.49
CA ALA A 53 17.55 0.63 -4.74
C ALA A 53 16.39 0.50 -5.75
N ARG A 54 15.84 -0.71 -5.91
CA ARG A 54 14.66 -0.92 -6.77
C ARG A 54 13.41 -0.20 -6.25
N LEU A 55 13.22 -0.15 -4.93
CA LEU A 55 12.12 0.58 -4.31
C LEU A 55 12.22 2.09 -4.62
N GLU A 56 13.39 2.69 -4.50
CA GLU A 56 13.61 4.11 -4.82
C GLU A 56 13.24 4.42 -6.28
N GLU A 57 13.63 3.56 -7.23
CA GLU A 57 13.24 3.71 -8.64
C GLU A 57 11.71 3.61 -8.83
N LEU A 58 11.05 2.70 -8.12
CA LEU A 58 9.60 2.55 -8.18
C LEU A 58 8.88 3.76 -7.60
N MET A 59 9.36 4.29 -6.47
CA MET A 59 8.80 5.48 -5.81
C MET A 59 8.86 6.71 -6.73
N ALA A 60 9.97 6.93 -7.42
CA ALA A 60 10.16 8.07 -8.32
C ALA A 60 9.16 8.12 -9.47
N ARG A 61 8.52 7.00 -9.81
CA ARG A 61 7.55 6.87 -10.92
C ARG A 61 6.09 7.01 -10.48
N GLN A 62 5.83 7.14 -9.17
CA GLN A 62 4.45 7.15 -8.68
C GLN A 62 3.78 8.51 -8.86
N PRO A 63 2.49 8.56 -9.22
CA PRO A 63 1.72 9.79 -9.35
C PRO A 63 1.17 10.29 -7.99
N PHE A 64 1.62 9.72 -6.87
CA PHE A 64 1.25 10.07 -5.50
C PHE A 64 2.50 10.11 -4.63
N PRO A 65 2.48 10.87 -3.50
CA PRO A 65 3.62 10.94 -2.59
C PRO A 65 3.90 9.58 -1.94
N VAL A 66 5.18 9.18 -1.94
CA VAL A 66 5.66 7.99 -1.25
C VAL A 66 6.82 8.35 -0.35
N THR A 67 6.77 7.91 0.90
CA THR A 67 7.87 8.04 1.87
C THR A 67 8.38 6.64 2.21
N HIS A 68 9.69 6.44 2.17
CA HIS A 68 10.35 5.22 2.60
C HIS A 68 10.99 5.44 3.97
N LEU A 69 10.63 4.61 4.93
CA LEU A 69 11.25 4.55 6.25
C LEU A 69 11.93 3.20 6.39
N TRP A 70 13.22 3.21 6.64
CA TRP A 70 14.03 2.01 6.78
C TRP A 70 14.67 1.90 8.15
N GLN A 71 14.93 0.70 8.60
CA GLN A 71 15.79 0.40 9.74
C GLN A 71 16.67 -0.81 9.43
N GLU A 72 17.82 -0.93 10.11
CA GLU A 72 18.69 -2.09 10.03
C GLU A 72 17.94 -3.38 10.36
N ASP A 73 18.21 -4.47 9.61
CA ASP A 73 17.67 -5.81 9.90
C ASP A 73 18.29 -6.37 11.19
N CYS A 74 17.47 -6.43 12.24
CA CYS A 74 17.81 -7.09 13.49
C CYS A 74 16.68 -8.05 13.90
N GLY A 75 16.17 -8.83 12.93
CA GLY A 75 15.04 -9.72 13.09
C GLY A 75 13.69 -9.00 12.98
N PHE A 76 12.60 -9.73 13.17
CA PHE A 76 11.24 -9.26 12.95
C PHE A 76 10.83 -8.13 13.91
N ARG A 77 10.83 -6.89 13.43
CA ARG A 77 10.46 -5.69 14.20
C ARG A 77 9.40 -4.83 13.49
N LYS A 78 8.52 -5.47 12.72
CA LYS A 78 7.42 -4.85 11.97
C LYS A 78 6.72 -3.74 12.78
N ASN A 79 6.32 -4.03 14.03
CA ASN A 79 5.58 -3.07 14.85
C ASN A 79 6.36 -1.80 15.17
N ARG A 80 7.70 -1.89 15.29
CA ARG A 80 8.55 -0.73 15.50
C ARG A 80 8.51 0.19 14.28
N MET A 81 8.54 -0.38 13.07
CA MET A 81 8.44 0.39 11.83
C MET A 81 7.06 1.00 11.64
N LEU A 82 6.00 0.25 11.96
CA LEU A 82 4.64 0.79 11.94
C LEU A 82 4.49 2.01 12.87
N ASN A 83 5.03 1.95 14.08
CA ASN A 83 5.01 3.08 15.01
C ASN A 83 5.78 4.30 14.47
N LYS A 84 6.93 4.10 13.84
CA LYS A 84 7.68 5.18 13.17
C LYS A 84 6.86 5.79 12.03
N ALA A 85 6.19 4.95 11.23
CA ALA A 85 5.34 5.41 10.13
C ALA A 85 4.14 6.21 10.63
N VAL A 86 3.53 5.83 11.75
CA VAL A 86 2.46 6.63 12.40
C VAL A 86 2.96 8.01 12.79
N VAL A 87 4.13 8.11 13.41
CA VAL A 87 4.73 9.40 13.80
C VAL A 87 5.07 10.27 12.57
N GLN A 88 5.46 9.64 11.47
CA GLN A 88 5.82 10.34 10.23
C GLN A 88 4.62 10.73 9.37
N SER A 89 3.45 10.15 9.63
CA SER A 89 2.24 10.42 8.84
C SER A 89 1.78 11.87 8.96
N ARG A 90 1.27 12.42 7.86
CA ARG A 90 0.78 13.81 7.79
C ARG A 90 -0.75 13.90 7.89
N ALA A 91 -1.44 12.78 7.73
CA ALA A 91 -2.89 12.70 7.80
C ALA A 91 -3.37 12.31 9.21
N GLU A 92 -4.57 12.76 9.56
CA GLU A 92 -5.26 12.31 10.78
C GLU A 92 -5.90 10.93 10.62
N TYR A 93 -6.19 10.52 9.38
CA TYR A 93 -6.77 9.22 9.09
C TYR A 93 -5.72 8.28 8.50
N LEU A 94 -5.45 7.21 9.23
CA LEU A 94 -4.44 6.21 8.87
C LEU A 94 -5.10 4.94 8.38
N ILE A 95 -4.57 4.39 7.29
CA ILE A 95 -4.95 3.07 6.77
C ILE A 95 -3.72 2.18 6.81
N PHE A 96 -3.83 1.01 7.44
CA PHE A 96 -2.78 -0.02 7.40
C PHE A 96 -3.16 -1.05 6.34
N LEU A 97 -2.23 -1.34 5.44
CA LEU A 97 -2.40 -2.34 4.38
C LEU A 97 -1.21 -3.28 4.40
N ASP A 98 -1.43 -4.59 4.51
CA ASP A 98 -0.34 -5.57 4.45
C ASP A 98 0.34 -5.56 3.07
N GLY A 99 1.65 -5.83 3.06
CA GLY A 99 2.51 -5.72 1.88
C GLY A 99 2.28 -6.78 0.79
N ASP A 100 1.29 -7.65 0.96
CA ASP A 100 0.82 -8.68 0.02
C ASP A 100 -0.65 -8.50 -0.39
N CYS A 101 -1.27 -7.40 0.01
CA CYS A 101 -2.68 -7.10 -0.27
C CYS A 101 -2.81 -6.06 -1.37
N ILE A 102 -3.36 -6.43 -2.53
CA ILE A 102 -3.62 -5.52 -3.65
C ILE A 102 -4.96 -4.80 -3.42
N PRO A 103 -4.97 -3.46 -3.24
CA PRO A 103 -6.18 -2.73 -2.94
C PRO A 103 -7.10 -2.60 -4.17
N HIS A 104 -8.41 -2.74 -3.95
CA HIS A 104 -9.42 -2.41 -4.96
C HIS A 104 -9.37 -0.91 -5.29
N ARG A 105 -9.70 -0.51 -6.52
CA ARG A 105 -9.65 0.89 -7.00
C ARG A 105 -10.44 1.90 -6.17
N LYS A 106 -11.41 1.47 -5.38
CA LYS A 106 -12.19 2.30 -4.46
C LYS A 106 -11.77 2.15 -3.00
N PHE A 107 -10.67 1.47 -2.73
CA PHE A 107 -10.24 1.14 -1.38
C PHE A 107 -10.15 2.38 -0.48
N VAL A 108 -9.42 3.41 -0.91
CA VAL A 108 -9.25 4.65 -0.12
C VAL A 108 -10.57 5.41 -0.03
N GLU A 109 -11.33 5.51 -1.12
CA GLU A 109 -12.65 6.17 -1.14
C GLU A 109 -13.63 5.55 -0.14
N GLU A 110 -13.73 4.22 -0.11
CA GLU A 110 -14.65 3.52 0.78
C GLU A 110 -14.21 3.62 2.25
N HIS A 111 -12.90 3.61 2.53
CA HIS A 111 -12.38 3.91 3.87
C HIS A 111 -12.76 5.32 4.32
N CYS A 112 -12.60 6.32 3.44
CA CYS A 112 -12.99 7.69 3.74
C CYS A 112 -14.49 7.85 4.02
N LYS A 113 -15.35 7.13 3.27
CA LYS A 113 -16.80 7.13 3.51
C LYS A 113 -17.19 6.44 4.81
N ALA A 114 -16.49 5.36 5.16
CA ALA A 114 -16.81 4.54 6.34
C ALA A 114 -16.23 5.09 7.64
N ARG A 115 -15.23 6.00 7.56
CA ARG A 115 -14.55 6.52 8.75
C ARG A 115 -15.51 7.23 9.69
N ARG A 116 -15.34 6.97 10.98
CA ARG A 116 -16.08 7.64 12.06
C ARG A 116 -15.15 7.86 13.23
N GLU A 117 -15.25 9.04 13.87
CA GLU A 117 -14.47 9.33 15.06
C GLU A 117 -14.72 8.30 16.16
N GLY A 118 -13.66 7.83 16.82
CA GLY A 118 -13.73 6.82 17.87
C GLY A 118 -13.92 5.37 17.38
N PHE A 119 -13.90 5.12 16.06
CA PHE A 119 -14.07 3.78 15.49
C PHE A 119 -12.90 3.38 14.60
N VAL A 120 -12.62 2.08 14.59
CA VAL A 120 -11.70 1.45 13.63
C VAL A 120 -12.53 0.80 12.52
N VAL A 121 -12.15 1.08 11.26
CA VAL A 121 -12.75 0.42 10.09
C VAL A 121 -11.90 -0.77 9.71
N ALA A 122 -12.44 -1.98 9.80
CA ALA A 122 -11.80 -3.20 9.36
C ALA A 122 -12.23 -3.55 7.93
N GLY A 123 -11.29 -3.49 6.98
CA GLY A 123 -11.47 -3.97 5.62
C GLY A 123 -11.51 -5.50 5.58
N ARG A 124 -12.16 -6.05 4.53
CA ARG A 124 -12.09 -7.48 4.24
C ARG A 124 -11.16 -7.73 3.06
N ARG A 125 -10.32 -8.76 3.18
CA ARG A 125 -9.54 -9.28 2.07
C ARG A 125 -10.23 -10.48 1.45
N VAL A 126 -9.94 -10.74 0.18
CA VAL A 126 -10.29 -11.96 -0.53
C VAL A 126 -9.02 -12.78 -0.68
N ASP A 127 -9.02 -13.98 -0.10
CA ASP A 127 -7.90 -14.89 -0.25
C ASP A 127 -7.99 -15.55 -1.64
N LEU A 128 -6.98 -15.33 -2.46
CA LEU A 128 -6.93 -15.90 -3.81
C LEU A 128 -6.46 -17.36 -3.76
N PRO A 129 -7.06 -18.27 -4.56
CA PRO A 129 -6.51 -19.60 -4.75
C PRO A 129 -5.05 -19.55 -5.23
N ALA A 130 -4.23 -20.51 -4.82
CA ALA A 130 -2.79 -20.56 -5.13
C ALA A 130 -2.50 -20.35 -6.62
N ALA A 131 -3.21 -21.03 -7.51
CA ALA A 131 -3.06 -20.89 -8.97
C ALA A 131 -3.30 -19.45 -9.49
N LEU A 132 -4.15 -18.66 -8.84
CA LEU A 132 -4.36 -17.25 -9.17
C LEU A 132 -3.26 -16.36 -8.58
N SER A 133 -2.84 -16.64 -7.33
CA SER A 133 -1.79 -15.90 -6.64
C SER A 133 -0.43 -16.06 -7.35
N GLU A 134 -0.03 -17.28 -7.69
CA GLU A 134 1.20 -17.59 -8.43
C GLU A 134 1.25 -16.94 -9.81
N GLY A 135 0.10 -16.75 -10.43
CA GLY A 135 -0.01 -16.08 -11.71
C GLY A 135 -0.12 -14.57 -11.65
N MET A 136 -0.04 -13.93 -10.47
CA MET A 136 -0.15 -12.47 -10.35
C MET A 136 1.07 -11.77 -10.94
N SER A 137 0.83 -10.62 -11.56
CA SER A 137 1.88 -9.79 -12.15
C SER A 137 1.41 -8.33 -12.28
N VAL A 138 2.37 -7.42 -12.37
CA VAL A 138 2.13 -6.00 -12.65
C VAL A 138 1.24 -5.79 -13.87
N GLY A 139 1.48 -6.52 -14.96
CA GLY A 139 0.68 -6.44 -16.18
C GLY A 139 -0.78 -6.87 -15.98
N LYS A 140 -1.03 -7.89 -15.16
CA LYS A 140 -2.40 -8.30 -14.81
C LYS A 140 -3.10 -7.24 -13.97
N VAL A 141 -2.46 -6.72 -12.94
CA VAL A 141 -3.00 -5.65 -12.09
C VAL A 141 -3.24 -4.38 -12.91
N ALA A 142 -2.34 -4.05 -13.83
CA ALA A 142 -2.49 -2.91 -14.73
C ALA A 142 -3.65 -3.06 -15.72
N SER A 143 -4.07 -4.28 -16.04
CA SER A 143 -5.07 -4.55 -17.11
C SER A 143 -6.45 -3.95 -16.77
N PRO A 144 -7.19 -3.47 -17.80
CA PRO A 144 -8.57 -3.03 -17.62
C PRO A 144 -9.46 -4.17 -17.09
N GLY A 145 -10.30 -3.86 -16.12
CA GLY A 145 -11.25 -4.82 -15.54
C GLY A 145 -10.62 -5.95 -14.72
N PHE A 146 -9.37 -5.79 -14.27
CA PHE A 146 -8.67 -6.73 -13.41
C PHE A 146 -9.55 -7.23 -12.24
N GLU A 147 -10.16 -6.33 -11.49
CA GLU A 147 -10.98 -6.66 -10.32
C GLU A 147 -12.21 -7.51 -10.72
N ARG A 148 -12.86 -7.19 -11.83
CA ARG A 148 -13.98 -7.99 -12.34
C ARG A 148 -13.58 -9.40 -12.75
N LYS A 149 -12.38 -9.55 -13.31
CA LYS A 149 -11.83 -10.85 -13.70
C LYS A 149 -11.45 -11.72 -12.49
N LEU A 150 -11.12 -11.11 -11.35
CA LEU A 150 -10.86 -11.85 -10.12
C LEU A 150 -12.14 -12.36 -9.45
N VAL A 151 -13.22 -11.57 -9.48
CA VAL A 151 -14.49 -11.94 -8.82
C VAL A 151 -15.21 -13.05 -9.58
N TRP A 152 -15.14 -13.07 -10.91
CA TRP A 152 -15.84 -14.06 -11.74
C TRP A 152 -15.54 -15.53 -11.39
N PRO A 153 -14.26 -15.96 -11.21
CA PRO A 153 -13.95 -17.34 -10.82
C PRO A 153 -14.31 -17.71 -9.38
N LEU A 154 -14.60 -16.71 -8.52
CA LEU A 154 -14.94 -16.92 -7.10
C LEU A 154 -16.46 -17.05 -6.89
N LEU A 155 -17.27 -16.81 -7.93
CA LEU A 155 -18.73 -16.90 -7.88
C LEU A 155 -19.25 -18.25 -8.38
N TYR A 156 -18.39 -19.14 -8.86
CA TYR A 156 -18.65 -20.50 -9.32
C TYR A 156 -17.63 -21.46 -8.70
#